data_9d524b15001be4db01e8bf6d324ae726
#
_entry.id   9d524b15001be4db01e8bf6d324ae726
#
_cell.length_a   1.000
_cell.length_b   1.000
_cell.length_c   1.000
_cell.angle_alpha   90.00
_cell.angle_beta   90.00
_cell.angle_gamma   90.00
#
_symmetry.space_group_name_H-M   'P 1'
#
loop_
_entity.id
_entity.type
_entity.pdbx_description
1 polymer ?
#
loop_
_entity_poly.entity_id
_entity_poly.type
_entity_poly.pdbx_seq_one_letter_code
_entity_poly.pdbx_strand_id
1 'polypeptide(L)'
;EKCMLSYMRRAAKPEQTLIVVANFANIEQEFCIGAPMAGKYKEILNTDDKAYGGKSRVNSRAIPVNEEEYDGQPYSFTMKAAPLSLSIFKFVAYTAKEKQQIENRKAETKAIRLAQEAGQRAKEAKAEAEELTLRAKELKKQAEEIMQQAQKALERAKEEEKIASSEWKKAEEAAKKAK
;
A
#
# COMPACT_ATOMS: atom_id res chain seq x y z
N GLU A 1 -19.43 -25.75 4.87
CA GLU A 1 -19.85 -25.81 3.45
C GLU A 1 -21.13 -25.00 3.27
N LYS A 2 -21.17 -24.12 2.24
CA LYS A 2 -22.31 -23.21 2.08
C LYS A 2 -23.53 -23.84 1.38
N CYS A 3 -23.46 -25.10 0.94
CA CYS A 3 -24.52 -25.76 0.15
C CYS A 3 -25.05 -24.90 -1.01
N MET A 4 -24.15 -24.24 -1.71
CA MET A 4 -24.44 -23.35 -2.83
C MET A 4 -23.90 -23.95 -4.13
N LEU A 5 -24.60 -23.72 -5.23
CA LEU A 5 -24.14 -24.04 -6.59
C LEU A 5 -24.31 -22.82 -7.47
N SER A 6 -23.27 -22.46 -8.23
CA SER A 6 -23.38 -21.47 -9.30
C SER A 6 -22.86 -22.06 -10.62
N TYR A 7 -23.50 -21.68 -11.73
CA TYR A 7 -23.02 -22.01 -13.07
C TYR A 7 -23.43 -20.96 -14.07
N MET A 8 -22.70 -20.91 -15.19
CA MET A 8 -23.00 -20.00 -16.29
C MET A 8 -23.62 -20.77 -17.45
N ARG A 9 -24.78 -20.32 -17.91
CA ARG A 9 -25.35 -20.71 -19.19
C ARG A 9 -24.84 -19.75 -20.25
N ARG A 10 -23.79 -20.14 -20.96
CA ARG A 10 -23.19 -19.32 -22.01
C ARG A 10 -24.07 -19.27 -23.26
N ALA A 11 -24.14 -18.12 -23.90
CA ALA A 11 -24.79 -17.88 -25.16
C ALA A 11 -23.76 -17.50 -26.22
N ALA A 12 -24.18 -17.47 -27.49
CA ALA A 12 -23.31 -17.03 -28.61
C ALA A 12 -22.79 -15.59 -28.42
N LYS A 13 -23.61 -14.72 -27.84
CA LYS A 13 -23.22 -13.36 -27.46
C LYS A 13 -22.95 -13.34 -25.95
N PRO A 14 -21.77 -12.89 -25.51
CA PRO A 14 -21.40 -12.86 -24.07
C PRO A 14 -22.43 -12.14 -23.18
N GLU A 15 -23.07 -11.07 -23.72
CA GLU A 15 -24.08 -10.27 -23.00
C GLU A 15 -25.37 -11.05 -22.73
N GLN A 16 -25.58 -12.15 -23.41
CA GLN A 16 -26.73 -13.03 -23.22
C GLN A 16 -26.44 -14.19 -22.28
N THR A 17 -25.21 -14.30 -21.75
CA THR A 17 -24.86 -15.29 -20.76
C THR A 17 -25.67 -15.06 -19.49
N LEU A 18 -26.24 -16.13 -18.95
CA LEU A 18 -26.96 -16.12 -17.69
C LEU A 18 -26.09 -16.75 -16.60
N ILE A 19 -26.14 -16.19 -15.40
CA ILE A 19 -25.55 -16.77 -14.20
C ILE A 19 -26.69 -17.32 -13.35
N VAL A 20 -26.64 -18.61 -13.04
CA VAL A 20 -27.64 -19.31 -12.22
C VAL A 20 -27.01 -19.63 -10.89
N VAL A 21 -27.73 -19.34 -9.81
CA VAL A 21 -27.29 -19.59 -8.43
C VAL A 21 -28.39 -20.34 -7.69
N ALA A 22 -28.05 -21.46 -7.08
CA ALA A 22 -28.95 -22.23 -6.25
C ALA A 22 -28.44 -22.29 -4.80
N ASN A 23 -29.29 -21.92 -3.86
CA ASN A 23 -29.05 -22.08 -2.43
C ASN A 23 -29.87 -23.28 -1.92
N PHE A 24 -29.19 -24.35 -1.54
CA PHE A 24 -29.81 -25.55 -0.97
C PHE A 24 -29.88 -25.51 0.56
N ALA A 25 -29.37 -24.46 1.20
CA ALA A 25 -29.46 -24.29 2.64
C ALA A 25 -30.76 -23.59 3.03
N ASN A 26 -31.29 -23.92 4.22
CA ASN A 26 -32.48 -23.29 4.78
C ASN A 26 -32.17 -21.96 5.51
N ILE A 27 -31.14 -21.23 5.04
CA ILE A 27 -30.73 -19.91 5.55
C ILE A 27 -30.44 -18.99 4.39
N GLU A 28 -30.64 -17.68 4.58
CA GLU A 28 -30.17 -16.65 3.66
C GLU A 28 -28.65 -16.56 3.75
N GLN A 29 -27.97 -16.45 2.61
CA GLN A 29 -26.53 -16.37 2.54
C GLN A 29 -26.07 -15.31 1.57
N GLU A 30 -24.94 -14.64 1.89
CA GLU A 30 -24.20 -13.85 0.91
C GLU A 30 -23.27 -14.77 0.13
N PHE A 31 -23.31 -14.65 -1.19
CA PHE A 31 -22.54 -15.48 -2.09
C PHE A 31 -21.85 -14.61 -3.16
N CYS A 32 -20.51 -14.74 -3.23
CA CYS A 32 -19.69 -14.11 -4.25
C CYS A 32 -19.64 -15.04 -5.48
N ILE A 33 -19.72 -14.47 -6.67
CA ILE A 33 -19.82 -15.18 -7.94
C ILE A 33 -18.88 -14.51 -8.94
N GLY A 34 -18.12 -15.33 -9.68
CA GLY A 34 -17.32 -14.85 -10.81
C GLY A 34 -18.21 -14.35 -11.96
N ALA A 35 -17.81 -13.29 -12.62
CA ALA A 35 -18.54 -12.66 -13.69
C ALA A 35 -17.63 -12.41 -14.91
N PRO A 36 -18.07 -12.77 -16.15
CA PRO A 36 -17.23 -12.68 -17.33
C PRO A 36 -17.11 -11.26 -17.91
N MET A 37 -17.98 -10.33 -17.53
CA MET A 37 -18.05 -9.00 -18.14
C MET A 37 -18.14 -7.88 -17.13
N ALA A 38 -17.44 -6.78 -17.40
CA ALA A 38 -17.56 -5.53 -16.65
C ALA A 38 -18.92 -4.88 -16.87
N GLY A 39 -19.73 -4.79 -15.82
CA GLY A 39 -21.07 -4.24 -15.89
C GLY A 39 -21.85 -4.46 -14.60
N LYS A 40 -23.14 -4.65 -14.77
CA LYS A 40 -24.05 -4.97 -13.66
C LYS A 40 -24.76 -6.29 -13.97
N TYR A 41 -25.13 -7.01 -12.92
CA TYR A 41 -25.94 -8.23 -13.04
C TYR A 41 -27.28 -8.01 -12.36
N LYS A 42 -28.35 -8.10 -13.16
CA LYS A 42 -29.72 -7.94 -12.68
C LYS A 42 -30.36 -9.32 -12.48
N GLU A 43 -30.91 -9.53 -11.30
CA GLU A 43 -31.75 -10.70 -11.04
C GLU A 43 -33.02 -10.61 -11.91
N ILE A 44 -33.25 -11.61 -12.75
CA ILE A 44 -34.39 -11.68 -13.66
C ILE A 44 -35.38 -12.76 -13.25
N LEU A 45 -34.97 -13.67 -12.39
CA LEU A 45 -35.81 -14.68 -11.77
C LEU A 45 -35.27 -15.00 -10.38
N ASN A 46 -36.18 -15.16 -9.42
CA ASN A 46 -35.88 -15.67 -8.09
C ASN A 46 -37.08 -16.50 -7.63
N THR A 47 -36.85 -17.73 -7.25
CA THR A 47 -37.95 -18.63 -6.79
C THR A 47 -38.54 -18.24 -5.42
N ASP A 48 -37.89 -17.36 -4.66
CA ASP A 48 -38.45 -16.78 -3.42
C ASP A 48 -39.31 -15.53 -3.67
N ASP A 49 -39.57 -15.17 -4.95
CA ASP A 49 -40.51 -14.10 -5.29
C ASP A 49 -41.94 -14.48 -4.87
N LYS A 50 -42.75 -13.46 -4.51
CA LYS A 50 -44.17 -13.64 -4.17
C LYS A 50 -44.97 -14.29 -5.30
N ALA A 51 -44.60 -14.03 -6.55
CA ALA A 51 -45.21 -14.68 -7.72
C ALA A 51 -45.11 -16.21 -7.70
N TYR A 52 -44.14 -16.74 -6.96
CA TYR A 52 -43.95 -18.19 -6.79
C TYR A 52 -44.25 -18.67 -5.36
N GLY A 53 -44.92 -17.84 -4.53
CA GLY A 53 -45.27 -18.16 -3.16
C GLY A 53 -44.15 -17.94 -2.15
N GLY A 54 -43.07 -17.28 -2.52
CA GLY A 54 -41.95 -16.93 -1.65
C GLY A 54 -42.18 -15.70 -0.77
N LYS A 55 -41.13 -15.29 -0.09
CA LYS A 55 -41.11 -14.15 0.85
C LYS A 55 -40.54 -12.87 0.23
N SER A 56 -40.26 -12.86 -1.07
CA SER A 56 -39.67 -11.73 -1.83
C SER A 56 -38.29 -11.25 -1.33
N ARG A 57 -37.44 -12.15 -0.91
CA ARG A 57 -36.04 -11.87 -0.63
C ARG A 57 -35.26 -11.89 -1.95
N VAL A 58 -35.42 -10.83 -2.73
CA VAL A 58 -34.91 -10.68 -4.09
C VAL A 58 -33.87 -9.56 -4.19
N ASN A 59 -32.92 -9.67 -5.11
CA ASN A 59 -31.98 -8.62 -5.41
C ASN A 59 -32.59 -7.61 -6.39
N SER A 60 -33.40 -6.69 -5.88
CA SER A 60 -34.24 -5.78 -6.67
C SER A 60 -33.44 -4.83 -7.59
N ARG A 61 -32.19 -4.51 -7.24
CA ARG A 61 -31.30 -3.65 -8.02
C ARG A 61 -30.27 -4.47 -8.78
N ALA A 62 -29.86 -3.98 -9.96
CA ALA A 62 -28.73 -4.57 -10.66
C ALA A 62 -27.45 -4.35 -9.85
N ILE A 63 -26.71 -5.41 -9.60
CA ILE A 63 -25.50 -5.44 -8.77
C ILE A 63 -24.30 -5.12 -9.64
N PRO A 64 -23.51 -4.07 -9.37
CA PRO A 64 -22.28 -3.80 -10.10
C PRO A 64 -21.23 -4.84 -9.77
N VAL A 65 -20.33 -5.12 -10.72
CA VAL A 65 -19.21 -6.01 -10.49
C VAL A 65 -18.05 -5.28 -9.81
N ASN A 66 -17.25 -6.05 -9.05
CA ASN A 66 -15.92 -5.69 -8.60
C ASN A 66 -14.90 -6.12 -9.64
N GLU A 67 -13.77 -5.41 -9.74
CA GLU A 67 -12.62 -5.76 -10.58
C GLU A 67 -11.69 -6.73 -9.84
N GLU A 68 -12.28 -7.80 -9.33
CA GLU A 68 -11.59 -8.87 -8.61
C GLU A 68 -11.89 -10.20 -9.28
N GLU A 69 -10.83 -10.94 -9.57
CA GLU A 69 -10.95 -12.27 -10.16
C GLU A 69 -11.59 -13.23 -9.14
N TYR A 70 -12.59 -13.98 -9.58
CA TYR A 70 -13.25 -15.00 -8.78
C TYR A 70 -13.77 -16.14 -9.69
N ASP A 71 -13.61 -17.40 -9.25
CA ASP A 71 -14.01 -18.59 -10.02
C ASP A 71 -13.47 -18.60 -11.47
N GLY A 72 -12.23 -18.12 -11.68
CA GLY A 72 -11.62 -18.03 -13.01
C GLY A 72 -12.30 -17.03 -13.96
N GLN A 73 -13.04 -16.06 -13.42
CA GLN A 73 -13.62 -14.95 -14.17
C GLN A 73 -12.96 -13.62 -13.74
N PRO A 74 -12.78 -12.66 -14.67
CA PRO A 74 -12.04 -11.42 -14.40
C PRO A 74 -12.75 -10.44 -13.47
N TYR A 75 -14.04 -10.64 -13.22
CA TYR A 75 -14.88 -9.82 -12.35
C TYR A 75 -15.65 -10.70 -11.37
N SER A 76 -16.16 -10.08 -10.31
CA SER A 76 -17.04 -10.75 -9.35
C SER A 76 -18.17 -9.84 -8.88
N PHE A 77 -19.23 -10.40 -8.34
CA PHE A 77 -20.27 -9.66 -7.62
C PHE A 77 -20.82 -10.50 -6.48
N THR A 78 -21.26 -9.85 -5.42
CA THR A 78 -21.86 -10.51 -4.27
C THR A 78 -23.36 -10.30 -4.26
N MET A 79 -24.11 -11.38 -4.15
CA MET A 79 -25.57 -11.37 -4.07
C MET A 79 -26.06 -12.00 -2.77
N LYS A 80 -27.31 -11.72 -2.42
CA LYS A 80 -28.02 -12.40 -1.34
C LYS A 80 -28.88 -13.51 -1.91
N ALA A 81 -28.65 -14.73 -1.47
CA ALA A 81 -29.43 -15.91 -1.85
C ALA A 81 -30.44 -16.21 -0.76
N ALA A 82 -31.72 -16.20 -1.11
CA ALA A 82 -32.78 -16.62 -0.20
C ALA A 82 -32.64 -18.12 0.16
N PRO A 83 -33.16 -18.59 1.31
CA PRO A 83 -33.15 -20.00 1.65
C PRO A 83 -33.85 -20.84 0.60
N LEU A 84 -33.31 -22.03 0.29
CA LEU A 84 -33.90 -23.02 -0.60
C LEU A 84 -34.40 -22.41 -1.93
N SER A 85 -33.58 -21.53 -2.53
CA SER A 85 -33.99 -20.73 -3.70
C SER A 85 -33.03 -20.88 -4.86
N LEU A 86 -33.52 -20.53 -6.04
CA LEU A 86 -32.75 -20.38 -7.27
C LEU A 86 -32.93 -18.96 -7.78
N SER A 87 -31.80 -18.31 -8.11
CA SER A 87 -31.75 -16.99 -8.71
C SER A 87 -31.08 -17.06 -10.08
N ILE A 88 -31.56 -16.27 -11.05
CA ILE A 88 -30.96 -16.13 -12.37
C ILE A 88 -30.62 -14.65 -12.59
N PHE A 89 -29.37 -14.41 -12.94
CA PHE A 89 -28.84 -13.07 -13.22
C PHE A 89 -28.52 -12.91 -14.71
N LYS A 90 -28.84 -11.73 -15.23
CA LYS A 90 -28.52 -11.31 -16.59
C LYS A 90 -27.63 -10.09 -16.57
N PHE A 91 -26.65 -10.06 -17.47
CA PHE A 91 -25.78 -8.91 -17.68
C PHE A 91 -26.56 -7.65 -18.11
N VAL A 92 -26.16 -6.51 -17.56
CA VAL A 92 -26.62 -5.17 -17.95
C VAL A 92 -25.41 -4.26 -18.09
N ALA A 93 -25.20 -3.72 -19.27
CA ALA A 93 -24.10 -2.80 -19.52
C ALA A 93 -24.22 -1.51 -18.69
N TYR A 94 -23.09 -0.94 -18.28
CA TYR A 94 -23.08 0.40 -17.71
C TYR A 94 -23.53 1.43 -18.76
N THR A 95 -24.35 2.39 -18.36
CA THR A 95 -24.66 3.58 -19.14
C THR A 95 -23.42 4.46 -19.30
N ALA A 96 -23.41 5.36 -20.30
CA ALA A 96 -22.31 6.31 -20.48
C ALA A 96 -22.03 7.15 -19.22
N LYS A 97 -23.09 7.57 -18.53
CA LYS A 97 -22.98 8.33 -17.27
C LYS A 97 -22.33 7.52 -16.14
N GLU A 98 -22.72 6.25 -15.99
CA GLU A 98 -22.14 5.36 -14.99
C GLU A 98 -20.66 5.06 -15.27
N LYS A 99 -20.31 4.85 -16.54
CA LYS A 99 -18.90 4.67 -16.95
C LYS A 99 -18.05 5.88 -16.56
N GLN A 100 -18.54 7.10 -16.87
CA GLN A 100 -17.84 8.33 -16.52
C GLN A 100 -17.69 8.49 -15.01
N GLN A 101 -18.72 8.14 -14.24
CA GLN A 101 -18.64 8.19 -12.76
C GLN A 101 -17.63 7.19 -12.21
N ILE A 102 -17.56 5.99 -12.77
CA ILE A 102 -16.56 4.97 -12.37
C ILE A 102 -15.14 5.46 -12.67
N GLU A 103 -14.91 6.00 -13.87
CA GLU A 103 -13.62 6.58 -14.27
C GLU A 103 -13.19 7.72 -13.36
N ASN A 104 -14.09 8.65 -13.07
CA ASN A 104 -13.81 9.77 -12.17
C ASN A 104 -13.43 9.28 -10.76
N ARG A 105 -14.17 8.30 -10.22
CA ARG A 105 -13.88 7.71 -8.91
C ARG A 105 -12.52 6.98 -8.89
N LYS A 106 -12.19 6.25 -9.96
CA LYS A 106 -10.87 5.61 -10.10
C LYS A 106 -9.74 6.63 -10.13
N ALA A 107 -9.92 7.73 -10.89
CA ALA A 107 -8.94 8.81 -10.97
C ALA A 107 -8.74 9.48 -9.60
N GLU A 108 -9.83 9.75 -8.88
CA GLU A 108 -9.79 10.33 -7.52
C GLU A 108 -9.06 9.40 -6.53
N THR A 109 -9.42 8.12 -6.51
CA THR A 109 -8.76 7.12 -5.63
C THR A 109 -7.26 7.02 -5.94
N LYS A 110 -6.89 7.04 -7.22
CA LYS A 110 -5.47 7.04 -7.64
C LYS A 110 -4.74 8.30 -7.18
N ALA A 111 -5.37 9.48 -7.32
CA ALA A 111 -4.80 10.74 -6.88
C ALA A 111 -4.58 10.78 -5.36
N ILE A 112 -5.56 10.32 -4.58
CA ILE A 112 -5.44 10.21 -3.11
C ILE A 112 -4.27 9.29 -2.72
N ARG A 113 -4.15 8.12 -3.35
CA ARG A 113 -3.04 7.20 -3.07
C ARG A 113 -1.69 7.84 -3.38
N LEU A 114 -1.54 8.47 -4.55
CA LEU A 114 -0.30 9.15 -4.92
C LEU A 114 0.06 10.28 -3.95
N ALA A 115 -0.93 11.06 -3.50
CA ALA A 115 -0.72 12.11 -2.50
C ALA A 115 -0.27 11.55 -1.14
N GLN A 116 -0.83 10.42 -0.70
CA GLN A 116 -0.42 9.73 0.52
C GLN A 116 1.02 9.19 0.43
N GLU A 117 1.37 8.54 -0.69
CA GLU A 117 2.73 8.05 -0.95
C GLU A 117 3.75 9.19 -0.98
N ALA A 118 3.42 10.33 -1.63
CA ALA A 118 4.27 11.52 -1.64
C ALA A 118 4.44 12.13 -0.25
N GLY A 119 3.38 12.22 0.53
CA GLY A 119 3.41 12.68 1.91
C GLY A 119 4.27 11.81 2.82
N GLN A 120 4.22 10.49 2.63
CA GLN A 120 5.05 9.56 3.38
C GLN A 120 6.54 9.73 3.04
N ARG A 121 6.89 9.79 1.75
CA ARG A 121 8.27 10.05 1.30
C ARG A 121 8.83 11.39 1.82
N ALA A 122 7.99 12.43 1.85
CA ALA A 122 8.40 13.73 2.39
C ALA A 122 8.70 13.66 3.90
N LYS A 123 7.93 12.88 4.68
CA LYS A 123 8.19 12.67 6.11
C LYS A 123 9.49 11.91 6.34
N GLU A 124 9.74 10.86 5.56
CA GLU A 124 10.96 10.05 5.64
C GLU A 124 12.19 10.89 5.29
N ALA A 125 12.15 11.66 4.21
CA ALA A 125 13.23 12.55 3.81
C ALA A 125 13.52 13.64 4.87
N LYS A 126 12.47 14.17 5.53
CA LYS A 126 12.65 15.13 6.62
C LYS A 126 13.32 14.51 7.83
N ALA A 127 12.93 13.30 8.22
CA ALA A 127 13.55 12.58 9.34
C ALA A 127 15.02 12.28 9.05
N GLU A 128 15.35 11.84 7.83
CA GLU A 128 16.74 11.61 7.41
C GLU A 128 17.58 12.90 7.43
N ALA A 129 17.03 14.01 6.97
CA ALA A 129 17.70 15.30 7.01
C ALA A 129 17.96 15.79 8.46
N GLU A 130 17.02 15.55 9.36
CA GLU A 130 17.20 15.86 10.80
C GLU A 130 18.31 15.02 11.43
N GLU A 131 18.35 13.71 11.12
CA GLU A 131 19.41 12.80 11.59
C GLU A 131 20.80 13.21 11.08
N LEU A 132 20.90 13.51 9.76
CA LEU A 132 22.15 13.97 9.16
C LEU A 132 22.63 15.30 9.79
N THR A 133 21.72 16.21 10.09
CA THR A 133 22.03 17.48 10.75
C THR A 133 22.58 17.26 12.16
N LEU A 134 22.01 16.31 12.92
CA LEU A 134 22.50 15.96 14.24
C LEU A 134 23.89 15.34 14.16
N ARG A 135 24.10 14.40 13.25
CA ARG A 135 25.40 13.74 13.03
C ARG A 135 26.48 14.75 12.61
N ALA A 136 26.15 15.71 11.76
CA ALA A 136 27.08 16.78 11.37
C ALA A 136 27.50 17.66 12.55
N LYS A 137 26.59 17.99 13.47
CA LYS A 137 26.89 18.73 14.70
C LYS A 137 27.84 17.94 15.60
N GLU A 138 27.64 16.64 15.72
CA GLU A 138 28.47 15.77 16.54
C GLU A 138 29.89 15.63 15.98
N LEU A 139 30.03 15.43 14.68
CA LEU A 139 31.31 15.39 13.99
C LEU A 139 32.07 16.74 14.11
N LYS A 140 31.36 17.85 14.01
CA LYS A 140 31.97 19.19 14.21
C LYS A 140 32.55 19.32 15.62
N LYS A 141 31.83 18.88 16.67
CA LYS A 141 32.31 18.90 18.05
C LYS A 141 33.56 18.03 18.22
N GLN A 142 33.56 16.82 17.65
CA GLN A 142 34.74 15.93 17.69
C GLN A 142 35.94 16.56 16.99
N ALA A 143 35.73 17.20 15.84
CA ALA A 143 36.81 17.90 15.13
C ALA A 143 37.40 19.06 15.93
N GLU A 144 36.55 19.83 16.63
CA GLU A 144 37.00 20.91 17.52
C GLU A 144 37.82 20.35 18.71
N GLU A 145 37.41 19.24 19.33
CA GLU A 145 38.16 18.58 20.41
C GLU A 145 39.51 18.06 19.92
N ILE A 146 39.58 17.44 18.74
CA ILE A 146 40.84 16.96 18.15
C ILE A 146 41.76 18.14 17.85
N MET A 147 41.22 19.23 17.32
CA MET A 147 41.99 20.44 17.01
C MET A 147 42.60 21.06 18.29
N GLN A 148 41.85 21.11 19.39
CA GLN A 148 42.37 21.56 20.69
C GLN A 148 43.47 20.63 21.23
N GLN A 149 43.31 19.31 21.10
CA GLN A 149 44.33 18.35 21.50
C GLN A 149 45.62 18.50 20.67
N ALA A 150 45.49 18.68 19.37
CA ALA A 150 46.62 18.90 18.46
C ALA A 150 47.36 20.21 18.80
N GLN A 151 46.63 21.29 19.10
CA GLN A 151 47.23 22.54 19.54
C GLN A 151 48.05 22.37 20.85
N LYS A 152 47.46 21.70 21.84
CA LYS A 152 48.17 21.43 23.10
C LYS A 152 49.42 20.56 22.92
N ALA A 153 49.35 19.56 22.02
CA ALA A 153 50.49 18.73 21.67
C ALA A 153 51.60 19.54 21.00
N LEU A 154 51.25 20.45 20.09
CA LEU A 154 52.17 21.33 19.40
C LEU A 154 52.87 22.31 20.38
N GLU A 155 52.14 22.86 21.34
CA GLU A 155 52.72 23.73 22.38
C GLU A 155 53.71 22.96 23.25
N ARG A 156 53.40 21.72 23.67
CA ARG A 156 54.34 20.86 24.42
C ARG A 156 55.59 20.56 23.63
N ALA A 157 55.44 20.18 22.34
CA ALA A 157 56.59 19.91 21.48
C ALA A 157 57.51 21.14 21.32
N LYS A 158 56.95 22.36 21.18
CA LYS A 158 57.73 23.58 21.16
C LYS A 158 58.48 23.87 22.47
N GLU A 159 57.86 23.55 23.60
CA GLU A 159 58.50 23.74 24.89
C GLU A 159 59.64 22.73 25.11
N GLU A 160 59.43 21.48 24.72
CA GLU A 160 60.48 20.42 24.75
C GLU A 160 61.65 20.79 23.82
N GLU A 161 61.38 21.33 22.63
CA GLU A 161 62.43 21.80 21.70
C GLU A 161 63.26 22.94 22.30
N LYS A 162 62.63 23.90 23.00
CA LYS A 162 63.34 24.96 23.71
C LYS A 162 64.23 24.43 24.83
N ILE A 163 63.73 23.49 25.63
CA ILE A 163 64.47 22.83 26.72
C ILE A 163 65.68 22.09 26.13
N ALA A 164 65.46 21.26 25.11
CA ALA A 164 66.57 20.51 24.45
C ALA A 164 67.60 21.46 23.83
N SER A 165 67.18 22.56 23.20
CA SER A 165 68.07 23.58 22.66
C SER A 165 68.91 24.27 23.76
N SER A 166 68.30 24.54 24.92
CA SER A 166 69.04 25.13 26.06
C SER A 166 70.05 24.16 26.70
N GLU A 167 69.70 22.90 26.83
CA GLU A 167 70.56 21.82 27.34
C GLU A 167 71.71 21.57 26.39
N TRP A 168 71.46 21.55 25.05
CA TRP A 168 72.51 21.42 24.06
C TRP A 168 73.53 22.57 24.20
N LYS A 169 73.13 23.82 24.33
CA LYS A 169 74.04 24.97 24.52
C LYS A 169 74.86 24.82 25.78
N LYS A 170 74.26 24.38 26.88
CA LYS A 170 75.03 24.14 28.18
C LYS A 170 76.04 23.07 28.01
N ALA A 171 75.71 21.96 27.31
CA ALA A 171 76.64 20.86 27.04
C ALA A 171 77.84 21.29 26.17
N GLU A 172 77.52 22.14 25.12
CA GLU A 172 78.61 22.71 24.27
C GLU A 172 79.55 23.62 25.03
N GLU A 173 79.02 24.47 25.92
CA GLU A 173 79.81 25.34 26.78
C GLU A 173 80.66 24.53 27.73
N ALA A 174 80.12 23.47 28.34
CA ALA A 174 80.84 22.59 29.23
C ALA A 174 81.99 21.84 28.48
N ALA A 175 81.74 21.38 27.29
CA ALA A 175 82.80 20.75 26.46
C ALA A 175 83.91 21.72 26.02
N LYS A 176 83.60 23.01 25.81
CA LYS A 176 84.59 24.08 25.55
C LYS A 176 85.48 24.38 26.79
N LYS A 177 84.95 24.24 28.02
CA LYS A 177 85.71 24.49 29.26
C LYS A 177 86.58 23.33 29.70
N ALA A 178 86.34 22.13 29.16
CA ALA A 178 87.09 20.91 29.44
C ALA A 178 88.33 20.66 28.49
N LYS A 179 88.50 21.54 27.53
CA LYS A 179 89.71 21.60 26.63
C LYS A 179 90.62 22.74 27.09
#